data_e9297a9f6578ceba12babdc91c04968a
#
_entry.id   e9297a9f6578ceba12babdc91c04968a
#
_cell.length_a   1.000
_cell.length_b   1.000
_cell.length_c   1.000
_cell.angle_alpha   90.00
_cell.angle_beta   90.00
_cell.angle_gamma   90.00
#
_symmetry.space_group_name_H-M   'P 1'
#
loop_
_entity.id
_entity.type
_entity.pdbx_description
1 polymer ?
#
loop_
_entity_poly.entity_id
_entity_poly.type
_entity_poly.pdbx_seq_one_letter_code
_entity_poly.pdbx_strand_id
1 'polypeptide(L)'
;MLDWKAVADKLAEKHGGTIVTVKDSVFSRLDTLKKMAPRFMAVVARPEEIDRVLVNDLHRLSRRLDDDPYGDCIWGIVTGYTPQAAMRIASATKPLVISRAMGTTNVDSSRFKDSMSITDWQPFQYLEQHGSKGKVTPAFYTKGLKEQDKGDETTLGVTPKLMEYWKRYSPQLFVTASHATQFNLE
;
A
#
# COMPACT_ATOMS: atom_id res chain seq x y z
N MET A 1 14.90 -19.46 -14.89
CA MET A 1 14.74 -18.15 -14.21
C MET A 1 13.26 -17.93 -14.00
N LEU A 2 12.82 -17.52 -12.81
CA LEU A 2 11.41 -17.22 -12.56
C LEU A 2 11.02 -15.98 -13.36
N ASP A 3 9.91 -16.05 -14.07
CA ASP A 3 9.37 -14.95 -14.87
C ASP A 3 7.97 -14.53 -14.39
N TRP A 4 7.42 -13.46 -14.96
CA TRP A 4 6.10 -12.95 -14.62
C TRP A 4 4.97 -13.89 -15.04
N LYS A 5 5.19 -14.69 -16.08
CA LYS A 5 4.24 -15.71 -16.49
C LYS A 5 4.05 -16.77 -15.40
N ALA A 6 5.14 -17.20 -14.75
CA ALA A 6 5.06 -18.17 -13.66
C ALA A 6 4.26 -17.63 -12.47
N VAL A 7 4.26 -16.31 -12.22
CA VAL A 7 3.42 -15.69 -11.18
C VAL A 7 1.93 -15.80 -11.56
N ALA A 8 1.58 -15.55 -12.82
CA ALA A 8 0.22 -15.70 -13.30
C ALA A 8 -0.24 -17.17 -13.27
N ASP A 9 0.63 -18.10 -13.70
CA ASP A 9 0.37 -19.53 -13.66
C ASP A 9 0.09 -19.99 -12.22
N LYS A 10 0.88 -19.49 -11.24
CA LYS A 10 0.69 -19.81 -9.81
C LYS A 10 -0.63 -19.32 -9.25
N LEU A 11 -1.07 -18.11 -9.64
CA LEU A 11 -2.38 -17.59 -9.25
C LEU A 11 -3.51 -18.40 -9.88
N ALA A 12 -3.40 -18.73 -11.17
CA ALA A 12 -4.38 -19.54 -11.87
C ALA A 12 -4.51 -20.93 -11.25
N GLU A 13 -3.39 -21.60 -10.97
CA GLU A 13 -3.38 -22.88 -10.26
C GLU A 13 -4.07 -22.80 -8.89
N LYS A 14 -3.68 -21.79 -8.09
CA LYS A 14 -4.17 -21.62 -6.72
C LYS A 14 -5.67 -21.35 -6.63
N HIS A 15 -6.21 -20.61 -7.57
CA HIS A 15 -7.60 -20.13 -7.55
C HIS A 15 -8.50 -20.81 -8.57
N GLY A 16 -7.99 -21.75 -9.36
CA GLY A 16 -8.75 -22.37 -10.46
C GLY A 16 -9.10 -21.34 -11.55
N GLY A 17 -8.25 -20.34 -11.74
CA GLY A 17 -8.52 -19.21 -12.63
C GLY A 17 -8.11 -19.46 -14.08
N THR A 18 -8.59 -18.63 -14.98
CA THR A 18 -8.20 -18.60 -16.38
C THR A 18 -7.27 -17.42 -16.65
N ILE A 19 -6.15 -17.65 -17.35
CA ILE A 19 -5.21 -16.59 -17.72
C ILE A 19 -5.68 -15.92 -19.01
N VAL A 20 -5.83 -14.60 -18.96
CA VAL A 20 -6.13 -13.75 -20.13
C VAL A 20 -4.93 -12.84 -20.36
N THR A 21 -4.21 -13.04 -21.46
CA THR A 21 -3.06 -12.22 -21.80
C THR A 21 -3.46 -10.93 -22.50
N VAL A 22 -2.96 -9.81 -21.99
CA VAL A 22 -3.12 -8.47 -22.58
C VAL A 22 -1.78 -8.05 -23.18
N LYS A 23 -1.80 -7.50 -24.40
CA LYS A 23 -0.58 -7.01 -25.07
C LYS A 23 -0.49 -5.48 -25.06
N ASP A 24 -1.59 -4.81 -25.34
CA ASP A 24 -1.61 -3.35 -25.48
C ASP A 24 -2.54 -2.71 -24.44
N SER A 25 -3.85 -2.75 -24.68
CA SER A 25 -4.85 -2.19 -23.80
C SER A 25 -5.68 -3.29 -23.13
N VAL A 26 -6.03 -3.09 -21.88
CA VAL A 26 -6.93 -4.00 -21.15
C VAL A 26 -8.30 -4.13 -21.84
N PHE A 27 -8.72 -3.10 -22.57
CA PHE A 27 -9.97 -3.11 -23.34
C PHE A 27 -9.92 -4.06 -24.54
N SER A 28 -8.74 -4.46 -25.02
CA SER A 28 -8.63 -5.47 -26.09
C SER A 28 -9.24 -6.84 -25.67
N ARG A 29 -9.49 -7.02 -24.38
CA ARG A 29 -10.08 -8.25 -23.81
C ARG A 29 -11.48 -8.07 -23.24
N LEU A 30 -12.11 -6.90 -23.47
CA LEU A 30 -13.42 -6.59 -22.91
C LEU A 30 -14.48 -7.65 -23.26
N ASP A 31 -14.59 -8.03 -24.52
CA ASP A 31 -15.59 -9.03 -24.95
C ASP A 31 -15.33 -10.43 -24.34
N THR A 32 -14.06 -10.78 -24.17
CA THR A 32 -13.68 -12.02 -23.48
C THR A 32 -14.10 -11.98 -22.03
N LEU A 33 -13.82 -10.87 -21.35
CA LEU A 33 -14.16 -10.69 -19.94
C LEU A 33 -15.67 -10.58 -19.71
N LYS A 34 -16.42 -9.92 -20.60
CA LYS A 34 -17.89 -9.93 -20.57
C LYS A 34 -18.46 -11.36 -20.60
N LYS A 35 -17.94 -12.19 -21.50
CA LYS A 35 -18.37 -13.61 -21.61
C LYS A 35 -18.00 -14.44 -20.38
N MET A 36 -16.87 -14.13 -19.76
CA MET A 36 -16.40 -14.82 -18.56
C MET A 36 -17.09 -14.36 -17.29
N ALA A 37 -17.58 -13.11 -17.24
CA ALA A 37 -18.19 -12.45 -16.09
C ALA A 37 -17.41 -12.71 -14.78
N PRO A 38 -16.14 -12.36 -14.69
CA PRO A 38 -15.31 -12.71 -13.54
C PRO A 38 -15.73 -11.91 -12.30
N ARG A 39 -15.98 -12.60 -11.19
CA ARG A 39 -16.18 -11.94 -9.91
C ARG A 39 -14.88 -11.33 -9.33
N PHE A 40 -13.74 -11.98 -9.61
CA PHE A 40 -12.42 -11.53 -9.14
C PHE A 40 -11.45 -11.54 -10.31
N MET A 41 -10.57 -10.53 -10.34
CA MET A 41 -9.54 -10.40 -11.36
C MET A 41 -8.20 -10.02 -10.70
N ALA A 42 -7.18 -10.84 -10.91
CA ALA A 42 -5.81 -10.53 -10.51
C ALA A 42 -5.02 -10.08 -11.74
N VAL A 43 -4.51 -8.87 -11.71
CA VAL A 43 -3.68 -8.30 -12.79
C VAL A 43 -2.22 -8.48 -12.41
N VAL A 44 -1.51 -9.37 -13.10
CA VAL A 44 -0.07 -9.54 -12.91
C VAL A 44 0.64 -8.58 -13.86
N ALA A 45 1.34 -7.62 -13.30
CA ALA A 45 2.04 -6.57 -14.06
C ALA A 45 3.42 -6.27 -13.47
N ARG A 46 4.36 -5.89 -14.32
CA ARG A 46 5.66 -5.39 -13.91
C ARG A 46 5.50 -3.99 -13.30
N PRO A 47 6.44 -3.56 -12.42
CA PRO A 47 6.36 -2.21 -11.84
C PRO A 47 6.26 -1.10 -12.88
N GLU A 48 7.03 -1.21 -13.96
CA GLU A 48 7.07 -0.24 -15.06
C GLU A 48 5.79 -0.22 -15.92
N GLU A 49 4.95 -1.23 -15.83
CA GLU A 49 3.66 -1.32 -16.53
C GLU A 49 2.52 -0.70 -15.69
N ILE A 50 2.80 -0.39 -14.42
CA ILE A 50 1.78 0.12 -13.48
C ILE A 50 1.88 1.64 -13.44
N ASP A 51 1.06 2.27 -14.25
CA ASP A 51 0.92 3.71 -14.30
C ASP A 51 -0.53 4.15 -14.00
N ARG A 52 -0.74 5.45 -14.02
CA ARG A 52 -2.07 6.04 -13.83
C ARG A 52 -3.06 5.60 -14.91
N VAL A 53 -2.58 5.36 -16.14
CA VAL A 53 -3.42 4.97 -17.27
C VAL A 53 -3.95 3.56 -17.03
N LEU A 54 -3.08 2.60 -16.71
CA LEU A 54 -3.48 1.23 -16.39
C LEU A 54 -4.54 1.20 -15.27
N VAL A 55 -4.30 1.92 -14.17
CA VAL A 55 -5.22 1.94 -13.03
C VAL A 55 -6.58 2.51 -13.43
N ASN A 56 -6.60 3.64 -14.15
CA ASN A 56 -7.85 4.23 -14.65
C ASN A 56 -8.59 3.30 -15.62
N ASP A 57 -7.85 2.62 -16.48
CA ASP A 57 -8.43 1.70 -17.46
C ASP A 57 -8.99 0.45 -16.79
N LEU A 58 -8.38 -0.06 -15.74
CA LEU A 58 -8.92 -1.15 -14.94
C LEU A 58 -10.22 -0.74 -14.24
N HIS A 59 -10.28 0.48 -13.68
CA HIS A 59 -11.52 1.01 -13.12
C HIS A 59 -12.62 1.16 -14.16
N ARG A 60 -12.30 1.63 -15.37
CA ARG A 60 -13.25 1.75 -16.47
C ARG A 60 -13.69 0.38 -17.00
N LEU A 61 -12.74 -0.54 -17.11
CA LEU A 61 -12.99 -1.91 -17.56
C LEU A 61 -13.96 -2.62 -16.63
N SER A 62 -13.72 -2.53 -15.30
CA SER A 62 -14.55 -3.19 -14.31
C SER A 62 -16.01 -2.71 -14.25
N ARG A 63 -16.34 -1.59 -14.91
CA ARG A 63 -17.69 -1.01 -15.03
C ARG A 63 -18.31 -1.22 -16.39
N ARG A 64 -17.71 -2.05 -17.22
CA ARG A 64 -18.16 -2.29 -18.61
C ARG A 64 -18.36 -3.76 -18.91
N LEU A 65 -18.33 -4.60 -17.88
CA LEU A 65 -18.54 -6.04 -18.08
C LEU A 65 -20.01 -6.36 -18.28
N ASP A 66 -20.91 -5.52 -17.77
CA ASP A 66 -22.34 -5.53 -18.09
C ASP A 66 -22.86 -4.13 -18.50
N ASP A 67 -24.16 -3.91 -18.42
CA ASP A 67 -24.80 -2.68 -18.92
C ASP A 67 -25.19 -1.71 -17.79
N ASP A 68 -24.83 -2.01 -16.53
CA ASP A 68 -25.06 -1.10 -15.42
C ASP A 68 -23.83 -0.20 -15.14
N PRO A 69 -23.96 0.91 -14.37
CA PRO A 69 -22.85 1.82 -14.11
C PRO A 69 -21.92 1.41 -12.96
N TYR A 70 -22.19 0.28 -12.32
CA TYR A 70 -21.44 -0.17 -11.13
C TYR A 70 -20.19 -0.99 -11.51
N GLY A 71 -19.43 -1.39 -10.53
CA GLY A 71 -18.26 -2.23 -10.74
C GLY A 71 -18.61 -3.70 -10.68
N ASP A 72 -18.40 -4.42 -11.78
CA ASP A 72 -18.82 -5.81 -11.97
C ASP A 72 -17.87 -6.83 -11.38
N CYS A 73 -16.63 -6.44 -11.14
CA CYS A 73 -15.63 -7.32 -10.56
C CYS A 73 -14.74 -6.63 -9.55
N ILE A 74 -14.27 -7.41 -8.58
CA ILE A 74 -13.23 -6.99 -7.63
C ILE A 74 -11.88 -7.32 -8.27
N TRP A 75 -11.03 -6.30 -8.44
CA TRP A 75 -9.74 -6.49 -9.05
C TRP A 75 -8.60 -5.99 -8.15
N GLY A 76 -7.41 -6.54 -8.38
CA GLY A 76 -6.20 -6.12 -7.70
C GLY A 76 -4.96 -6.40 -8.54
N ILE A 77 -3.90 -5.65 -8.30
CA ILE A 77 -2.63 -5.79 -9.00
C ILE A 77 -1.68 -6.64 -8.15
N VAL A 78 -1.12 -7.67 -8.73
CA VAL A 78 -0.05 -8.48 -8.16
C VAL A 78 1.25 -8.12 -8.86
N THR A 79 2.12 -7.50 -8.12
CA THR A 79 3.41 -7.00 -8.60
C THR A 79 4.49 -7.13 -7.53
N GLY A 80 5.67 -6.68 -7.83
CA GLY A 80 6.81 -6.64 -6.92
C GLY A 80 8.03 -6.12 -7.67
N TYR A 81 9.06 -5.71 -6.98
CA TYR A 81 10.29 -5.26 -7.62
C TYR A 81 10.92 -6.33 -8.53
N THR A 82 10.67 -7.60 -8.23
CA THR A 82 11.08 -8.75 -9.05
C THR A 82 9.97 -9.79 -9.13
N PRO A 83 9.98 -10.70 -10.12
CA PRO A 83 9.04 -11.82 -10.17
C PRO A 83 9.03 -12.67 -8.90
N GLN A 84 10.18 -12.80 -8.21
CA GLN A 84 10.28 -13.52 -6.95
C GLN A 84 9.50 -12.85 -5.82
N ALA A 85 9.48 -11.51 -5.78
CA ALA A 85 8.68 -10.76 -4.82
C ALA A 85 7.18 -10.94 -5.07
N ALA A 86 6.75 -10.85 -6.33
CA ALA A 86 5.36 -11.10 -6.73
C ALA A 86 4.94 -12.55 -6.48
N MET A 87 5.85 -13.53 -6.71
CA MET A 87 5.59 -14.94 -6.45
C MET A 87 5.32 -15.21 -4.97
N ARG A 88 5.99 -14.52 -4.04
CA ARG A 88 5.69 -14.67 -2.61
C ARG A 88 4.25 -14.29 -2.28
N ILE A 89 3.72 -13.26 -2.93
CA ILE A 89 2.31 -12.84 -2.79
C ILE A 89 1.39 -13.90 -3.40
N ALA A 90 1.68 -14.31 -4.63
CA ALA A 90 0.88 -15.32 -5.34
C ALA A 90 0.83 -16.66 -4.59
N SER A 91 1.94 -17.06 -3.96
CA SER A 91 2.05 -18.34 -3.23
C SER A 91 1.52 -18.26 -1.80
N ALA A 92 1.16 -17.09 -1.27
CA ALA A 92 0.66 -16.96 0.10
C ALA A 92 -0.63 -17.80 0.29
N THR A 93 -0.62 -18.75 1.20
CA THR A 93 -1.76 -19.64 1.48
C THR A 93 -2.60 -19.20 2.66
N LYS A 94 -2.04 -18.33 3.49
CA LYS A 94 -2.72 -17.79 4.68
C LYS A 94 -3.05 -16.32 4.44
N PRO A 95 -4.19 -15.84 4.94
CA PRO A 95 -4.50 -14.41 4.90
C PRO A 95 -3.43 -13.63 5.67
N LEU A 96 -3.10 -12.45 5.17
CA LEU A 96 -2.23 -11.53 5.91
C LEU A 96 -2.98 -11.05 7.14
N VAL A 97 -2.44 -11.35 8.32
CA VAL A 97 -2.96 -10.87 9.60
C VAL A 97 -2.03 -9.76 10.08
N ILE A 98 -2.55 -8.55 10.10
CA ILE A 98 -1.84 -7.38 10.62
C ILE A 98 -2.30 -7.16 12.05
N SER A 99 -1.43 -7.36 13.00
CA SER A 99 -1.71 -7.19 14.42
C SER A 99 -1.04 -5.95 15.03
N ARG A 100 0.05 -5.47 14.40
CA ARG A 100 0.79 -4.29 14.83
C ARG A 100 0.84 -3.26 13.72
N ALA A 101 0.33 -2.06 14.00
CA ALA A 101 0.38 -0.94 13.08
C ALA A 101 1.11 0.25 13.69
N MET A 102 1.84 0.98 12.86
CA MET A 102 2.50 2.22 13.23
C MET A 102 2.21 3.28 12.17
N GLY A 103 2.14 4.54 12.55
CA GLY A 103 1.89 5.61 11.60
C GLY A 103 2.47 6.96 11.98
N THR A 104 2.59 7.83 10.99
CA THR A 104 2.82 9.27 11.16
C THR A 104 1.50 10.07 11.18
N THR A 105 0.40 9.38 11.17
CA THR A 105 -0.95 9.92 11.33
C THR A 105 -1.72 9.07 12.34
N ASN A 106 -2.91 9.52 12.71
CA ASN A 106 -3.75 8.75 13.61
C ASN A 106 -4.08 7.38 12.98
N VAL A 107 -3.67 6.32 13.65
CA VAL A 107 -3.99 4.93 13.29
C VAL A 107 -5.21 4.52 14.11
N ASP A 108 -6.26 4.03 13.44
CA ASP A 108 -7.42 3.47 14.13
C ASP A 108 -7.00 2.26 14.97
N SER A 109 -6.68 2.54 16.21
CA SER A 109 -6.12 1.57 17.16
C SER A 109 -7.10 0.45 17.51
N SER A 110 -8.41 0.63 17.28
CA SER A 110 -9.43 -0.38 17.58
C SER A 110 -9.32 -1.62 16.68
N ARG A 111 -8.68 -1.48 15.53
CA ARG A 111 -8.53 -2.55 14.52
C ARG A 111 -7.28 -3.41 14.71
N PHE A 112 -6.37 -3.02 15.58
CA PHE A 112 -5.10 -3.70 15.77
C PHE A 112 -4.94 -4.16 17.21
N LYS A 113 -4.24 -5.29 17.39
CA LYS A 113 -3.88 -5.76 18.73
C LYS A 113 -2.96 -4.75 19.42
N ASP A 114 -2.12 -4.09 18.65
CA ASP A 114 -1.19 -3.08 19.11
C ASP A 114 -0.98 -2.04 18.03
N SER A 115 -0.97 -0.77 18.40
CA SER A 115 -0.78 0.34 17.48
C SER A 115 -0.04 1.49 18.13
N MET A 116 0.70 2.20 17.31
CA MET A 116 1.47 3.37 17.71
C MET A 116 1.38 4.44 16.62
N SER A 117 1.23 5.68 17.01
CA SER A 117 1.36 6.81 16.08
C SER A 117 2.28 7.88 16.66
N ILE A 118 3.03 8.51 15.78
CA ILE A 118 3.83 9.69 16.05
C ILE A 118 3.45 10.73 15.00
N THR A 119 2.87 11.82 15.45
CA THR A 119 2.36 12.86 14.57
C THR A 119 2.99 14.20 14.95
N ASP A 120 3.45 14.95 13.98
CA ASP A 120 3.84 16.34 14.18
C ASP A 120 2.62 17.13 14.64
N TRP A 121 2.75 17.83 15.76
CA TRP A 121 1.66 18.56 16.39
C TRP A 121 1.84 20.07 16.25
N GLN A 122 3.04 20.52 16.49
CA GLN A 122 3.47 21.92 16.35
C GLN A 122 4.96 21.92 15.99
N PRO A 123 5.51 23.03 15.51
CA PRO A 123 6.95 23.14 15.35
C PRO A 123 7.69 22.65 16.60
N PHE A 124 8.62 21.72 16.43
CA PHE A 124 9.41 21.10 17.49
C PHE A 124 8.64 20.22 18.50
N GLN A 125 7.39 19.86 18.19
CA GLN A 125 6.57 19.00 19.06
C GLN A 125 6.00 17.83 18.25
N TYR A 126 5.89 16.67 18.90
CA TYR A 126 5.16 15.55 18.36
C TYR A 126 4.25 14.91 19.41
N LEU A 127 3.17 14.32 18.96
CA LEU A 127 2.27 13.51 19.75
C LEU A 127 2.62 12.05 19.55
N GLU A 128 2.82 11.33 20.65
CA GLU A 128 2.99 9.90 20.69
C GLU A 128 1.77 9.25 21.35
N GLN A 129 1.15 8.31 20.65
CA GLN A 129 0.01 7.56 21.13
C GLN A 129 0.25 6.07 20.99
N HIS A 130 0.04 5.32 22.06
CA HIS A 130 0.12 3.87 22.10
C HIS A 130 -1.26 3.25 22.32
N GLY A 131 -1.74 2.45 21.38
CA GLY A 131 -3.00 1.74 21.47
C GLY A 131 -4.24 2.63 21.58
N SER A 132 -5.37 2.02 21.82
CA SER A 132 -6.67 2.71 21.93
C SER A 132 -6.85 3.50 23.23
N LYS A 133 -6.08 3.15 24.25
CA LYS A 133 -6.12 3.79 25.58
C LYS A 133 -4.79 4.45 25.95
N GLY A 134 -3.94 4.64 24.97
CA GLY A 134 -2.62 5.22 25.18
C GLY A 134 -2.70 6.64 25.70
N LYS A 135 -1.74 7.00 26.52
CA LYS A 135 -1.54 8.37 26.99
C LYS A 135 -0.90 9.16 25.84
N VAL A 136 -1.55 10.24 25.43
CA VAL A 136 -0.93 11.21 24.51
C VAL A 136 0.15 11.94 25.27
N THR A 137 1.38 11.82 24.83
CA THR A 137 2.53 12.48 25.48
C THR A 137 3.11 13.50 24.49
N PRO A 138 2.97 14.81 24.75
CA PRO A 138 3.68 15.81 23.99
C PRO A 138 5.18 15.68 24.30
N ALA A 139 6.00 15.62 23.28
CA ALA A 139 7.44 15.59 23.44
C ALA A 139 8.10 16.74 22.66
N PHE A 140 9.01 17.41 23.32
CA PHE A 140 9.71 18.54 22.75
C PHE A 140 11.06 18.10 22.17
N TYR A 141 11.32 18.46 20.95
CA TYR A 141 12.58 18.20 20.25
C TYR A 141 13.61 19.30 20.50
N THR A 142 13.87 19.64 21.77
CA THR A 142 14.72 20.79 22.07
C THR A 142 16.10 20.46 22.61
N LYS A 143 16.45 19.19 22.83
CA LYS A 143 17.77 18.85 23.39
C LYS A 143 18.80 18.66 22.27
N GLY A 144 19.59 19.68 21.97
CA GLY A 144 20.83 19.57 21.22
C GLY A 144 20.93 20.33 19.91
N LEU A 145 19.91 21.08 19.52
CA LEU A 145 19.96 21.89 18.30
C LEU A 145 20.65 23.23 18.58
N LYS A 146 21.79 23.45 17.96
CA LYS A 146 22.38 24.80 17.88
C LYS A 146 21.48 25.68 17.05
N GLU A 147 21.48 26.98 17.35
CA GLU A 147 20.67 27.97 16.64
C GLU A 147 20.89 28.00 15.12
N GLN A 148 22.05 27.51 14.68
CA GLN A 148 22.44 27.35 13.28
C GLN A 148 21.72 26.19 12.55
N ASP A 149 21.17 25.23 13.27
CA ASP A 149 20.50 24.07 12.69
C ASP A 149 18.97 24.31 12.47
N LYS A 150 18.47 25.49 12.86
CA LYS A 150 17.06 25.87 12.73
C LYS A 150 16.61 26.16 11.28
N GLY A 151 17.53 26.14 10.33
CA GLY A 151 17.26 26.42 8.92
C GLY A 151 16.98 25.18 8.06
N ASP A 152 17.24 23.99 8.58
CA ASP A 152 16.98 22.74 7.86
C ASP A 152 15.83 21.99 8.54
N GLU A 153 14.61 22.23 8.05
CA GLU A 153 13.39 21.58 8.54
C GLU A 153 13.47 20.05 8.44
N THR A 154 14.32 19.53 7.57
CA THR A 154 14.51 18.07 7.38
C THR A 154 15.19 17.41 8.59
N THR A 155 15.98 18.15 9.35
CA THR A 155 16.68 17.65 10.56
C THR A 155 15.79 17.69 11.81
N LEU A 156 14.70 18.44 11.79
CA LEU A 156 13.85 18.75 12.94
C LEU A 156 12.57 17.92 13.05
N GLY A 157 12.27 17.13 12.04
CA GLY A 157 11.06 16.34 11.99
C GLY A 157 11.04 15.12 12.92
N VAL A 158 9.90 14.47 13.04
CA VAL A 158 9.71 13.21 13.79
C VAL A 158 10.53 12.04 13.24
N THR A 159 11.18 12.20 12.08
CA THR A 159 11.86 11.12 11.36
C THR A 159 12.88 10.33 12.20
N PRO A 160 13.81 10.96 12.95
CA PRO A 160 14.76 10.19 13.75
C PRO A 160 14.07 9.35 14.82
N LYS A 161 13.03 9.90 15.45
CA LYS A 161 12.24 9.18 16.47
C LYS A 161 11.38 8.09 15.85
N LEU A 162 10.82 8.37 14.71
CA LEU A 162 10.08 7.39 13.91
C LEU A 162 10.97 6.19 13.56
N MET A 163 12.21 6.42 13.13
CA MET A 163 13.15 5.36 12.79
C MET A 163 13.59 4.55 14.02
N GLU A 164 13.76 5.18 15.18
CA GLU A 164 14.00 4.47 16.44
C GLU A 164 12.86 3.51 16.76
N TYR A 165 11.63 4.01 16.72
CA TYR A 165 10.44 3.21 17.00
C TYR A 165 10.19 2.13 15.94
N TRP A 166 10.42 2.43 14.66
CA TRP A 166 10.33 1.44 13.60
C TRP A 166 11.18 0.21 13.90
N LYS A 167 12.44 0.42 14.26
CA LYS A 167 13.36 -0.67 14.60
C LYS A 167 12.91 -1.43 15.84
N ARG A 168 12.48 -0.73 16.88
CA ARG A 168 12.08 -1.33 18.14
C ARG A 168 10.73 -2.02 18.07
N TYR A 169 9.78 -1.43 17.36
CA TYR A 169 8.39 -1.88 17.30
C TYR A 169 8.16 -2.91 16.22
N SER A 170 8.93 -2.90 15.15
CA SER A 170 8.81 -3.80 13.99
C SER A 170 7.35 -3.91 13.50
N PRO A 171 6.74 -2.82 13.03
CA PRO A 171 5.34 -2.84 12.62
C PRO A 171 5.14 -3.72 11.39
N GLN A 172 3.97 -4.34 11.29
CA GLN A 172 3.54 -5.11 10.12
C GLN A 172 2.84 -4.22 9.09
N LEU A 173 2.27 -3.10 9.54
CA LEU A 173 1.68 -2.06 8.72
C LEU A 173 2.22 -0.71 9.16
N PHE A 174 2.64 0.09 8.20
CA PHE A 174 2.97 1.50 8.39
C PHE A 174 1.99 2.37 7.61
N VAL A 175 1.38 3.32 8.31
CA VAL A 175 0.42 4.26 7.73
C VAL A 175 1.00 5.65 7.77
N THR A 176 1.08 6.30 6.63
CA THR A 176 1.45 7.70 6.51
C THR A 176 0.37 8.47 5.78
N ALA A 177 0.15 9.70 6.19
CA ALA A 177 -0.67 10.65 5.46
C ALA A 177 0.08 11.96 5.37
N SER A 178 0.15 12.49 4.18
CA SER A 178 0.84 13.71 3.84
C SER A 178 0.15 14.31 2.61
N HIS A 179 0.27 15.61 2.44
CA HIS A 179 0.02 16.19 1.12
C HIS A 179 1.05 15.61 0.16
N ALA A 180 0.60 15.17 -0.99
CA ALA A 180 1.47 14.57 -1.98
C ALA A 180 1.16 15.14 -3.36
N THR A 181 2.21 15.41 -4.12
CA THR A 181 2.12 15.52 -5.56
C THR A 181 2.26 14.14 -6.19
N GLN A 182 2.07 14.05 -7.50
CA GLN A 182 2.29 12.78 -8.21
C GLN A 182 3.76 12.29 -8.16
N PHE A 183 4.68 13.12 -7.67
CA PHE A 183 6.11 12.85 -7.64
C PHE A 183 6.70 12.85 -6.24
N ASN A 184 6.14 13.62 -5.31
CA ASN A 184 6.71 13.81 -3.98
C ASN A 184 5.64 13.71 -2.90
N LEU A 185 6.01 13.19 -1.74
CA LEU A 185 5.30 13.37 -0.48
C LEU A 185 5.84 14.64 0.18
N GLU A 186 4.99 15.62 0.42
CA GLU A 186 5.29 16.85 1.14
C GLU A 186 4.85 16.74 2.61
#